data_e6d896009216ea138026e946b0ee0217
#
_entry.id   e6d896009216ea138026e946b0ee0217
#
_cell.length_a   1.000
_cell.length_b   1.000
_cell.length_c   1.000
_cell.angle_alpha   90.00
_cell.angle_beta   90.00
_cell.angle_gamma   90.00
#
_symmetry.space_group_name_H-M   'P 1'
#
loop_
_entity.id
_entity.type
_entity.pdbx_description
1 polymer ?
#
loop_
_entity_poly.entity_id
_entity_poly.type
_entity_poly.pdbx_seq_one_letter_code
_entity_poly.pdbx_strand_id
1 'polypeptide(L)'
;QGVSEDISPDRFRGIRIFDISDIARPIQVGQVQTCRGSHTHSVISGPDENGKIIVYNSGTGSVREGEELEGCVGRIPGDDRTALFRIDVIEIPVDDPSKARIVDSPTVFADPETGRLAGLWQGGDHGDGTQDSSMTNQCHDITAFPESGIAGGACSGNGIVFDISDPY
;
A
#
# COMPACT_ATOMS: atom_id res chain seq x y z
N GLN A 1 -4.83 -18.48 5.23
CA GLN A 1 -4.98 -18.71 6.67
C GLN A 1 -6.11 -17.81 7.13
N GLY A 2 -7.23 -18.46 7.61
CA GLY A 2 -8.31 -17.73 8.21
C GLY A 2 -7.80 -16.97 9.44
N VAL A 3 -7.77 -15.66 9.31
CA VAL A 3 -7.45 -14.81 10.45
C VAL A 3 -8.76 -14.54 11.15
N SER A 4 -8.82 -14.78 12.47
CA SER A 4 -9.93 -14.37 13.29
C SER A 4 -10.26 -12.89 13.03
N GLU A 5 -11.52 -12.52 12.98
CA GLU A 5 -11.95 -11.11 12.92
C GLU A 5 -11.69 -10.38 14.24
N ASP A 6 -11.35 -11.12 15.30
CA ASP A 6 -11.05 -10.56 16.60
C ASP A 6 -9.78 -9.69 16.56
N ILE A 7 -9.78 -8.61 17.29
CA ILE A 7 -8.64 -7.72 17.48
C ILE A 7 -7.48 -8.53 18.08
N SER A 8 -6.32 -8.47 17.44
CA SER A 8 -5.13 -9.17 17.90
C SER A 8 -3.89 -8.31 17.73
N PRO A 9 -3.31 -7.79 18.81
CA PRO A 9 -2.09 -6.98 18.76
C PRO A 9 -0.87 -7.77 18.24
N ASP A 10 -0.90 -9.10 18.35
CA ASP A 10 0.17 -9.97 17.86
C ASP A 10 0.06 -10.28 16.36
N ARG A 11 -1.03 -9.83 15.71
CA ARG A 11 -1.24 -10.07 14.28
C ARG A 11 -0.32 -9.21 13.45
N PHE A 12 0.49 -9.84 12.61
CA PHE A 12 1.29 -9.13 11.63
C PHE A 12 0.57 -9.04 10.28
N ARG A 13 0.42 -7.80 9.78
CA ARG A 13 -0.01 -7.49 8.42
C ARG A 13 0.88 -6.36 7.87
N GLY A 14 1.57 -6.61 6.76
CA GLY A 14 2.50 -5.64 6.17
C GLY A 14 3.59 -6.32 5.38
N ILE A 15 4.76 -5.72 5.31
CA ILE A 15 5.93 -6.27 4.63
C ILE A 15 7.00 -6.73 5.63
N ARG A 16 7.76 -7.76 5.24
CA ARG A 16 8.97 -8.22 5.93
C ARG A 16 10.15 -8.08 5.01
N ILE A 17 11.28 -7.71 5.58
CA ILE A 17 12.53 -7.45 4.87
C ILE A 17 13.52 -8.52 5.29
N PHE A 18 14.17 -9.14 4.30
CA PHE A 18 15.12 -10.22 4.54
C PHE A 18 16.46 -9.89 3.92
N ASP A 19 17.53 -10.18 4.65
CA ASP A 19 18.86 -10.33 4.10
C ASP A 19 18.94 -11.70 3.39
N ILE A 20 19.27 -11.65 2.11
CA ILE A 20 19.41 -12.82 1.24
C ILE A 20 20.84 -13.00 0.74
N SER A 21 21.83 -12.45 1.45
CA SER A 21 23.26 -12.64 1.13
C SER A 21 23.62 -14.13 1.09
N ASP A 22 23.00 -14.94 1.95
CA ASP A 22 22.94 -16.40 1.81
C ASP A 22 21.49 -16.80 1.45
N ILE A 23 21.24 -17.00 0.17
CA ILE A 23 19.90 -17.31 -0.36
C ILE A 23 19.29 -18.60 0.24
N ALA A 24 20.14 -19.52 0.72
CA ALA A 24 19.69 -20.74 1.36
C ALA A 24 19.26 -20.53 2.83
N ARG A 25 19.63 -19.39 3.40
CA ARG A 25 19.34 -19.04 4.80
C ARG A 25 18.97 -17.56 4.94
N PRO A 26 17.82 -17.14 4.41
CA PRO A 26 17.36 -15.76 4.53
C PRO A 26 17.12 -15.39 6.00
N ILE A 27 17.57 -14.21 6.40
CA ILE A 27 17.40 -13.68 7.76
C ILE A 27 16.49 -12.47 7.72
N GLN A 28 15.41 -12.48 8.52
CA GLN A 28 14.57 -11.29 8.64
C GLN A 28 15.33 -10.18 9.37
N VAL A 29 15.49 -9.03 8.69
CA VAL A 29 16.25 -7.87 9.20
C VAL A 29 15.37 -6.66 9.46
N GLY A 30 14.09 -6.67 9.00
CA GLY A 30 13.16 -5.59 9.24
C GLY A 30 11.73 -6.00 8.94
N GLN A 31 10.78 -5.13 9.34
CA GLN A 31 9.37 -5.27 9.02
C GLN A 31 8.63 -3.96 9.17
N VAL A 32 7.55 -3.78 8.41
CA VAL A 32 6.64 -2.64 8.53
C VAL A 32 5.21 -3.17 8.57
N GLN A 33 4.45 -2.80 9.59
CA GLN A 33 3.02 -3.09 9.67
C GLN A 33 2.21 -2.02 8.95
N THR A 34 1.12 -2.42 8.31
CA THR A 34 0.20 -1.54 7.59
C THR A 34 -1.23 -1.82 8.00
N CYS A 35 -2.11 -0.85 7.76
CA CYS A 35 -3.52 -0.95 8.17
C CYS A 35 -4.31 -2.02 7.40
N ARG A 36 -3.89 -2.37 6.18
CA ARG A 36 -4.61 -3.30 5.30
C ARG A 36 -3.77 -4.49 4.85
N GLY A 37 -2.59 -4.66 5.43
CA GLY A 37 -1.63 -5.67 5.00
C GLY A 37 -0.91 -5.26 3.70
N SER A 38 -0.37 -6.24 3.00
CA SER A 38 0.27 -6.05 1.70
C SER A 38 -0.30 -7.06 0.73
N HIS A 39 -0.96 -6.60 -0.31
CA HIS A 39 -1.34 -7.42 -1.45
C HIS A 39 -0.30 -7.29 -2.56
N THR A 40 0.07 -6.05 -2.86
CA THR A 40 1.20 -5.75 -3.73
C THR A 40 2.15 -4.78 -3.04
N HIS A 41 3.44 -4.97 -3.27
CA HIS A 41 4.50 -4.06 -2.87
C HIS A 41 5.54 -4.02 -3.98
N SER A 42 5.86 -2.82 -4.44
CA SER A 42 6.74 -2.61 -5.58
C SER A 42 7.88 -1.68 -5.19
N VAL A 43 9.10 -2.07 -5.52
CA VAL A 43 10.25 -1.18 -5.37
C VAL A 43 10.13 -0.07 -6.41
N ILE A 44 10.05 1.17 -5.94
CA ILE A 44 9.87 2.37 -6.76
C ILE A 44 11.22 2.98 -7.07
N SER A 45 12.08 3.05 -6.08
CA SER A 45 13.44 3.56 -6.27
C SER A 45 14.40 2.93 -5.29
N GLY A 46 15.68 3.00 -5.59
CA GLY A 46 16.72 2.72 -4.64
C GLY A 46 17.78 1.71 -5.06
N PRO A 47 18.83 1.58 -4.22
CA PRO A 47 19.10 2.55 -3.15
C PRO A 47 19.52 3.91 -3.72
N ASP A 48 19.03 4.98 -3.13
CA ASP A 48 19.40 6.36 -3.47
C ASP A 48 20.82 6.71 -2.94
N GLU A 49 21.24 7.96 -3.09
CA GLU A 49 22.53 8.45 -2.60
C GLU A 49 22.68 8.38 -1.07
N ASN A 50 21.58 8.27 -0.35
CA ASN A 50 21.52 8.13 1.11
C ASN A 50 21.33 6.66 1.53
N GLY A 51 21.40 5.71 0.60
CA GLY A 51 21.21 4.30 0.87
C GLY A 51 19.77 3.93 1.21
N LYS A 52 18.77 4.63 0.67
CA LYS A 52 17.36 4.37 0.93
C LYS A 52 16.66 3.74 -0.26
N ILE A 53 15.81 2.77 0.02
CA ILE A 53 14.91 2.14 -0.93
C ILE A 53 13.50 2.61 -0.63
N ILE A 54 12.74 2.99 -1.65
CA ILE A 54 11.32 3.33 -1.55
C ILE A 54 10.48 2.20 -2.13
N VAL A 55 9.49 1.78 -1.35
CA VAL A 55 8.52 0.75 -1.72
C VAL A 55 7.12 1.33 -1.60
N TYR A 56 6.30 1.18 -2.64
CA TYR A 56 4.87 1.42 -2.55
C TYR A 56 4.16 0.13 -2.16
N ASN A 57 3.31 0.23 -1.16
CA ASN A 57 2.50 -0.89 -0.67
C ASN A 57 1.01 -0.59 -0.79
N SER A 58 0.28 -1.48 -1.44
CA SER A 58 -1.17 -1.46 -1.47
C SER A 58 -1.72 -2.70 -0.77
N GLY A 59 -2.45 -2.49 0.31
CA GLY A 59 -3.17 -3.52 1.04
C GLY A 59 -4.61 -3.63 0.56
N THR A 60 -5.12 -4.84 0.45
CA THR A 60 -6.50 -5.14 0.01
C THR A 60 -7.38 -5.74 1.11
N GLY A 61 -6.82 -5.98 2.29
CA GLY A 61 -7.56 -6.49 3.43
C GLY A 61 -8.52 -5.45 4.02
N SER A 62 -9.41 -5.89 4.90
CA SER A 62 -10.18 -4.99 5.74
C SER A 62 -9.23 -4.12 6.56
N VAL A 63 -9.63 -2.88 6.80
CA VAL A 63 -8.86 -1.99 7.67
C VAL A 63 -8.86 -2.56 9.08
N ARG A 64 -7.68 -2.59 9.71
CA ARG A 64 -7.52 -2.98 11.10
C ARG A 64 -8.15 -1.95 12.01
N GLU A 65 -8.64 -2.38 13.16
CA GLU A 65 -9.09 -1.47 14.22
C GLU A 65 -7.90 -0.72 14.83
N GLY A 66 -8.14 0.51 15.31
CA GLY A 66 -7.10 1.32 15.93
C GLY A 66 -6.50 0.69 17.18
N GLU A 67 -7.25 -0.17 17.87
CA GLU A 67 -6.79 -0.96 19.01
C GLU A 67 -5.79 -2.07 18.60
N GLU A 68 -5.86 -2.52 17.35
CA GLU A 68 -4.91 -3.51 16.81
C GLU A 68 -3.63 -2.85 16.29
N LEU A 69 -3.78 -1.71 15.62
CA LEU A 69 -2.68 -0.89 15.12
C LEU A 69 -3.07 0.58 15.17
N GLU A 70 -2.38 1.32 16.01
CA GLU A 70 -2.60 2.77 16.15
C GLU A 70 -2.49 3.49 14.80
N GLY A 71 -3.38 4.46 14.58
CA GLY A 71 -3.43 5.25 13.35
C GLY A 71 -4.22 4.60 12.22
N CYS A 72 -4.73 3.39 12.40
CA CYS A 72 -5.61 2.77 11.41
C CYS A 72 -7.04 3.29 11.59
N VAL A 73 -7.55 3.92 10.56
CA VAL A 73 -8.92 4.45 10.51
C VAL A 73 -9.65 3.80 9.34
N GLY A 74 -10.82 3.24 9.61
CA GLY A 74 -11.68 2.65 8.61
C GLY A 74 -12.40 3.70 7.75
N ARG A 75 -13.43 3.26 7.04
CA ARG A 75 -14.19 4.16 6.19
C ARG A 75 -15.12 5.04 7.02
N ILE A 76 -14.73 6.29 7.15
CA ILE A 76 -15.59 7.36 7.67
C ILE A 76 -15.80 8.33 6.50
N PRO A 77 -17.03 8.54 6.02
CA PRO A 77 -17.27 9.46 4.91
C PRO A 77 -16.71 10.85 5.19
N GLY A 78 -15.87 11.35 4.28
CA GLY A 78 -15.23 12.67 4.40
C GLY A 78 -14.02 12.72 5.34
N ASP A 79 -13.58 11.60 5.90
CA ASP A 79 -12.37 11.54 6.73
C ASP A 79 -11.17 11.13 5.84
N ASP A 80 -10.22 12.04 5.70
CA ASP A 80 -8.99 11.85 4.91
C ASP A 80 -7.96 10.94 5.59
N ARG A 81 -8.14 10.65 6.88
CA ARG A 81 -7.27 9.72 7.63
C ARG A 81 -7.53 8.25 7.30
N THR A 82 -8.60 7.95 6.55
CA THR A 82 -8.94 6.56 6.23
C THR A 82 -7.78 5.83 5.57
N ALA A 83 -7.59 4.57 5.97
CA ALA A 83 -6.61 3.68 5.33
C ALA A 83 -7.08 3.13 3.96
N LEU A 84 -8.29 3.48 3.52
CA LEU A 84 -8.76 3.28 2.17
C LEU A 84 -8.23 4.39 1.25
N PHE A 85 -8.26 4.16 -0.04
CA PHE A 85 -7.94 5.17 -1.07
C PHE A 85 -6.50 5.69 -1.05
N ARG A 86 -5.58 5.01 -0.37
CA ARG A 86 -4.19 5.42 -0.25
C ARG A 86 -3.21 4.31 -0.63
N ILE A 87 -1.98 4.71 -0.89
CA ILE A 87 -0.82 3.83 -1.00
C ILE A 87 0.11 4.19 0.15
N ASP A 88 0.63 3.19 0.86
CA ASP A 88 1.64 3.42 1.87
C ASP A 88 3.03 3.51 1.21
N VAL A 89 3.71 4.63 1.40
CA VAL A 89 5.09 4.86 0.95
C VAL A 89 6.03 4.42 2.07
N ILE A 90 6.82 3.40 1.81
CA ILE A 90 7.71 2.78 2.79
C ILE A 90 9.16 3.08 2.44
N GLU A 91 9.87 3.70 3.37
CA GLU A 91 11.32 3.93 3.30
C GLU A 91 12.04 2.79 4.02
N ILE A 92 13.04 2.23 3.35
CA ILE A 92 13.90 1.16 3.90
C ILE A 92 15.35 1.62 3.83
N PRO A 93 15.99 1.97 4.96
CA PRO A 93 17.44 2.23 5.02
C PRO A 93 18.21 0.92 4.82
N VAL A 94 19.15 0.88 3.86
CA VAL A 94 19.91 -0.32 3.54
C VAL A 94 20.91 -0.69 4.65
N ASP A 95 21.46 0.32 5.31
CA ASP A 95 22.41 0.17 6.41
C ASP A 95 21.75 -0.34 7.71
N ASP A 96 20.47 -0.07 7.90
CA ASP A 96 19.69 -0.54 9.05
C ASP A 96 18.21 -0.78 8.66
N PRO A 97 17.89 -1.91 8.00
CA PRO A 97 16.52 -2.21 7.56
C PRO A 97 15.51 -2.36 8.71
N SER A 98 15.99 -2.50 9.96
CA SER A 98 15.11 -2.51 11.13
C SER A 98 14.40 -1.19 11.38
N LYS A 99 14.91 -0.10 10.79
CA LYS A 99 14.32 1.25 10.81
C LYS A 99 13.34 1.53 9.67
N ALA A 100 13.01 0.53 8.89
CA ALA A 100 12.00 0.68 7.84
C ALA A 100 10.67 1.18 8.43
N ARG A 101 10.04 2.14 7.75
CA ARG A 101 8.80 2.77 8.21
C ARG A 101 7.97 3.31 7.05
N ILE A 102 6.69 3.52 7.29
CA ILE A 102 5.85 4.34 6.42
C ILE A 102 6.29 5.81 6.60
N VAL A 103 6.61 6.48 5.51
CA VAL A 103 7.02 7.90 5.50
C VAL A 103 5.92 8.80 4.97
N ASP A 104 5.03 8.27 4.13
CA ASP A 104 3.86 8.94 3.62
C ASP A 104 2.75 7.93 3.27
N SER A 105 1.53 8.42 3.14
CA SER A 105 0.36 7.61 2.76
C SER A 105 -0.59 8.43 1.90
N PRO A 106 -0.20 8.84 0.68
CA PRO A 106 -1.01 9.68 -0.17
C PRO A 106 -2.32 9.01 -0.58
N THR A 107 -3.40 9.79 -0.56
CA THR A 107 -4.73 9.37 -1.01
C THR A 107 -4.82 9.48 -2.52
N VAL A 108 -4.14 8.60 -3.24
CA VAL A 108 -3.99 8.65 -4.71
C VAL A 108 -5.29 8.50 -5.50
N PHE A 109 -6.38 8.13 -4.82
CA PHE A 109 -7.71 7.99 -5.43
C PHE A 109 -8.65 9.13 -5.04
N ALA A 110 -8.13 10.19 -4.43
CA ALA A 110 -8.91 11.39 -4.14
C ALA A 110 -9.07 12.26 -5.39
N ASP A 111 -10.16 12.99 -5.41
CA ASP A 111 -10.40 14.03 -6.42
C ASP A 111 -9.41 15.19 -6.18
N PRO A 112 -8.58 15.55 -7.17
CA PRO A 112 -7.53 16.54 -6.98
C PRO A 112 -8.05 17.98 -6.76
N GLU A 113 -9.28 18.28 -7.18
CA GLU A 113 -9.86 19.62 -7.04
C GLU A 113 -10.57 19.80 -5.69
N THR A 114 -11.28 18.76 -5.26
CA THR A 114 -12.13 18.84 -4.06
C THR A 114 -11.55 18.13 -2.86
N GLY A 115 -10.50 17.31 -3.04
CA GLY A 115 -9.95 16.44 -2.00
C GLY A 115 -10.88 15.34 -1.53
N ARG A 116 -12.02 15.12 -2.21
CA ARG A 116 -12.97 14.09 -1.82
C ARG A 116 -12.40 12.70 -2.10
N LEU A 117 -12.54 11.82 -1.12
CA LEU A 117 -12.24 10.40 -1.26
C LEU A 117 -13.35 9.71 -2.07
N ALA A 118 -13.40 9.97 -3.36
CA ALA A 118 -14.50 9.55 -4.23
C ALA A 118 -14.16 8.30 -5.02
N GLY A 119 -13.01 7.81 -5.05
CA GLY A 119 -12.62 6.72 -5.95
C GLY A 119 -12.95 7.02 -7.42
N LEU A 120 -12.15 6.57 -8.34
CA LEU A 120 -12.37 6.78 -9.77
C LEU A 120 -13.55 5.97 -10.28
N TRP A 121 -13.71 4.77 -9.77
CA TRP A 121 -14.84 3.89 -10.07
C TRP A 121 -15.72 3.73 -8.83
N GLN A 122 -17.01 3.94 -9.00
CA GLN A 122 -17.97 3.94 -7.88
C GLN A 122 -18.44 2.52 -7.49
N GLY A 123 -18.00 1.52 -8.18
CA GLY A 123 -18.48 0.15 -8.04
C GLY A 123 -19.76 -0.10 -8.81
N GLY A 124 -20.24 -1.32 -8.75
CA GLY A 124 -21.51 -1.74 -9.31
C GLY A 124 -21.40 -2.87 -10.32
N ASP A 125 -22.54 -3.19 -10.88
CA ASP A 125 -22.74 -4.21 -11.89
C ASP A 125 -22.39 -3.64 -13.28
N HIS A 126 -21.59 -4.37 -14.03
CA HIS A 126 -21.20 -4.04 -15.40
C HIS A 126 -22.09 -4.69 -16.47
N GLY A 127 -23.11 -5.41 -16.05
CA GLY A 127 -24.02 -6.17 -16.90
C GLY A 127 -23.76 -7.68 -16.92
N ASP A 128 -24.59 -8.38 -17.68
CA ASP A 128 -24.59 -9.85 -17.71
C ASP A 128 -23.21 -10.43 -18.09
N GLY A 129 -22.74 -11.38 -17.30
CA GLY A 129 -21.47 -12.08 -17.51
C GLY A 129 -20.23 -11.33 -17.05
N THR A 130 -20.37 -10.19 -16.41
CA THR A 130 -19.27 -9.45 -15.80
C THR A 130 -19.24 -9.63 -14.28
N GLN A 131 -18.17 -9.20 -13.64
CA GLN A 131 -18.05 -9.22 -12.18
C GLN A 131 -18.56 -7.90 -11.60
N ASP A 132 -19.31 -8.01 -10.50
CA ASP A 132 -19.50 -6.85 -9.62
C ASP A 132 -18.16 -6.42 -9.06
N SER A 133 -17.89 -5.13 -9.05
CA SER A 133 -16.68 -4.59 -8.49
C SER A 133 -16.97 -3.53 -7.42
N SER A 134 -16.10 -3.47 -6.43
CA SER A 134 -16.14 -2.38 -5.44
C SER A 134 -15.63 -1.08 -6.05
N MET A 135 -15.93 0.06 -5.38
CA MET A 135 -15.30 1.33 -5.76
C MET A 135 -13.77 1.24 -5.69
N THR A 136 -13.09 2.05 -6.47
CA THR A 136 -11.63 2.13 -6.48
C THR A 136 -11.13 2.61 -5.12
N ASN A 137 -10.55 1.72 -4.35
CA ASN A 137 -10.02 2.01 -3.00
C ASN A 137 -8.68 1.34 -2.71
N GLN A 138 -8.12 0.67 -3.71
CA GLN A 138 -6.89 -0.12 -3.60
C GLN A 138 -6.37 -0.48 -4.99
N CYS A 139 -5.09 -0.88 -5.07
CA CYS A 139 -4.54 -1.52 -6.26
C CYS A 139 -4.28 -3.00 -5.99
N HIS A 140 -4.60 -3.84 -6.97
CA HIS A 140 -4.24 -5.25 -6.99
C HIS A 140 -2.75 -5.42 -7.31
N ASP A 141 -2.28 -4.70 -8.36
CA ASP A 141 -0.89 -4.70 -8.78
C ASP A 141 -0.41 -3.29 -9.09
N ILE A 142 0.87 -3.05 -8.80
CA ILE A 142 1.59 -1.82 -9.18
C ILE A 142 2.91 -2.25 -9.80
N THR A 143 3.17 -1.80 -11.02
CA THR A 143 4.45 -2.03 -11.72
C THR A 143 5.15 -0.69 -11.92
N ALA A 144 6.37 -0.59 -11.42
CA ALA A 144 7.17 0.62 -11.52
C ALA A 144 8.10 0.58 -12.75
N PHE A 145 8.24 1.75 -13.38
CA PHE A 145 9.19 2.04 -14.44
C PHE A 145 10.03 3.26 -14.01
N PRO A 146 10.99 3.09 -13.10
CA PRO A 146 11.69 4.21 -12.44
C PRO A 146 12.44 5.09 -13.45
N GLU A 147 13.04 4.50 -14.49
CA GLU A 147 13.76 5.24 -15.52
C GLU A 147 12.84 6.19 -16.33
N SER A 148 11.54 5.89 -16.35
CA SER A 148 10.52 6.71 -17.03
C SER A 148 9.78 7.64 -16.10
N GLY A 149 10.03 7.56 -14.79
CA GLY A 149 9.34 8.33 -13.77
C GLY A 149 7.86 7.97 -13.61
N ILE A 150 7.45 6.77 -14.04
CA ILE A 150 6.04 6.35 -13.98
C ILE A 150 5.87 4.97 -13.33
N ALA A 151 4.69 4.75 -12.73
CA ALA A 151 4.21 3.44 -12.37
C ALA A 151 2.80 3.22 -12.89
N GLY A 152 2.47 1.97 -13.27
CA GLY A 152 1.13 1.55 -13.68
C GLY A 152 0.49 0.70 -12.61
N GLY A 153 -0.77 0.96 -12.28
CA GLY A 153 -1.54 0.21 -11.30
C GLY A 153 -2.84 -0.35 -11.85
N ALA A 154 -3.14 -1.61 -11.53
CA ALA A 154 -4.45 -2.21 -11.72
C ALA A 154 -5.27 -2.00 -10.44
N CYS A 155 -6.13 -1.00 -10.42
CA CYS A 155 -6.75 -0.50 -9.19
C CYS A 155 -8.27 -0.54 -9.29
N SER A 156 -8.88 -1.53 -8.70
CA SER A 156 -10.34 -1.77 -8.57
C SER A 156 -11.19 -1.06 -9.64
N GLY A 157 -11.32 -1.64 -10.83
CA GLY A 157 -12.11 -1.09 -11.94
C GLY A 157 -11.39 -0.06 -12.82
N ASN A 158 -10.14 0.32 -12.49
CA ASN A 158 -9.34 1.29 -13.26
C ASN A 158 -7.91 0.80 -13.52
N GLY A 159 -7.36 1.20 -14.66
CA GLY A 159 -5.92 1.29 -14.85
C GLY A 159 -5.48 2.72 -14.52
N ILE A 160 -4.50 2.87 -13.65
CA ILE A 160 -4.02 4.17 -13.19
C ILE A 160 -2.54 4.29 -13.50
N VAL A 161 -2.11 5.47 -13.94
CA VAL A 161 -0.70 5.81 -14.08
C VAL A 161 -0.34 6.83 -13.01
N PHE A 162 0.70 6.53 -12.26
CA PHE A 162 1.25 7.39 -11.23
C PHE A 162 2.51 8.07 -11.75
N ASP A 163 2.66 9.34 -11.44
CA ASP A 163 3.95 10.03 -11.54
C ASP A 163 4.76 9.66 -10.29
N ILE A 164 5.94 9.07 -10.50
CA ILE A 164 6.88 8.68 -9.45
C ILE A 164 8.23 9.39 -9.63
N SER A 165 8.24 10.55 -10.30
CA SER A 165 9.44 11.37 -10.46
C SER A 165 9.98 11.85 -9.11
N ASP A 166 9.08 12.09 -8.16
CA ASP A 166 9.35 12.19 -6.74
C ASP A 166 8.67 11.00 -6.04
N PRO A 167 9.43 10.02 -5.54
CA PRO A 167 8.87 8.80 -4.99
C PRO A 167 8.33 8.95 -3.56
N TYR A 168 8.48 10.12 -2.92
CA TYR A 168 8.00 10.40 -1.56
C TYR A 168 6.60 10.98 -1.52
#